data_a8c602dc63674ed522cd5eaca86cee9d
#
_entry.id   a8c602dc63674ed522cd5eaca86cee9d
#
_cell.length_a   1.000
_cell.length_b   1.000
_cell.length_c   1.000
_cell.angle_alpha   90.00
_cell.angle_beta   90.00
_cell.angle_gamma   90.00
#
_symmetry.space_group_name_H-M   'P 1'
#
loop_
_entity.id
_entity.type
_entity.pdbx_description
1 polymer ?
#
loop_
_entity_poly.entity_id
_entity_poly.type
_entity_poly.pdbx_seq_one_letter_code
_entity_poly.pdbx_strand_id
1 'polypeptide(L)'
;MTNNTQHTFRKKWGQNFLADTNLLRKIVRTINPTVDDAILEIGPGEGALTERVLPLVKYMAAIEIDPKLIKYLNGRDDLQDCHFIHKDVLMQKLNSLPIPTPIKIIGNIPYNITSPILFWLIEQRAHWT
;
A
#
# COMPACT_ATOMS: atom_id res chain seq x y z
N MET A 1 11.26 15.03 -16.03
CA MET A 1 11.49 15.40 -14.68
C MET A 1 10.60 14.64 -13.75
N THR A 2 11.20 14.00 -12.77
CA THR A 2 10.48 13.19 -11.80
C THR A 2 9.43 13.98 -11.03
N ASN A 3 9.74 15.23 -10.68
CA ASN A 3 8.84 16.06 -9.89
C ASN A 3 7.50 16.30 -10.57
N ASN A 4 7.49 16.50 -11.89
CA ASN A 4 6.25 16.72 -12.61
C ASN A 4 5.36 15.49 -12.60
N THR A 5 5.95 14.30 -12.76
CA THR A 5 5.21 13.06 -12.71
C THR A 5 4.59 12.82 -11.34
N GLN A 6 5.36 13.03 -10.29
CA GLN A 6 4.88 12.86 -8.92
C GLN A 6 3.73 13.83 -8.61
N HIS A 7 3.89 15.09 -9.02
CA HIS A 7 2.87 16.10 -8.81
C HIS A 7 1.56 15.75 -9.53
N THR A 8 1.67 15.26 -10.75
CA THR A 8 0.51 14.85 -11.55
C THR A 8 -0.22 13.69 -10.86
N PHE A 9 0.50 12.72 -10.33
CA PHE A 9 -0.10 11.61 -9.62
C PHE A 9 -0.87 12.06 -8.39
N ARG A 10 -0.27 12.92 -7.59
CA ARG A 10 -0.92 13.43 -6.38
C ARG A 10 -2.21 14.15 -6.70
N LYS A 11 -2.20 14.99 -7.73
CA LYS A 11 -3.40 15.71 -8.17
C LYS A 11 -4.46 14.75 -8.69
N LYS A 12 -4.05 13.85 -9.58
CA LYS A 12 -4.98 12.93 -10.25
C LYS A 12 -5.71 12.02 -9.27
N TRP A 13 -5.02 11.56 -8.24
CA TRP A 13 -5.55 10.57 -7.31
C TRP A 13 -5.94 11.15 -5.96
N GLY A 14 -5.85 12.47 -5.78
CA GLY A 14 -6.23 13.11 -4.53
C GLY A 14 -5.34 12.72 -3.35
N GLN A 15 -4.07 12.47 -3.59
CA GLN A 15 -3.15 11.97 -2.57
C GLN A 15 -2.35 13.06 -1.87
N ASN A 16 -2.71 14.34 -2.02
CA ASN A 16 -2.00 15.45 -1.39
C ASN A 16 -1.96 15.33 0.14
N PHE A 17 -2.99 14.75 0.73
CA PHE A 17 -3.05 14.60 2.18
C PHE A 17 -1.95 13.69 2.72
N LEU A 18 -1.33 12.85 1.89
CA LEU A 18 -0.20 12.00 2.32
C LEU A 18 1.07 12.80 2.58
N ALA A 19 1.10 14.10 2.24
CA ALA A 19 2.17 14.99 2.65
C ALA A 19 2.01 15.49 4.09
N ASP A 20 0.82 15.33 4.68
CA ASP A 20 0.55 15.78 6.04
C ASP A 20 1.08 14.77 7.06
N THR A 21 2.17 15.13 7.72
CA THR A 21 2.83 14.28 8.69
C THR A 21 1.93 13.92 9.88
N ASN A 22 1.09 14.86 10.33
CA ASN A 22 0.19 14.59 11.45
C ASN A 22 -0.88 13.59 11.06
N LEU A 23 -1.42 13.70 9.85
CA LEU A 23 -2.40 12.74 9.34
C LEU A 23 -1.78 11.35 9.21
N LEU A 24 -0.57 11.27 8.67
CA LEU A 24 0.13 9.98 8.55
C LEU A 24 0.35 9.32 9.91
N ARG A 25 0.71 10.10 10.91
CA ARG A 25 0.87 9.58 12.28
C ARG A 25 -0.45 9.02 12.82
N LYS A 26 -1.56 9.72 12.56
CA LYS A 26 -2.88 9.23 12.98
C LYS A 26 -3.24 7.93 12.28
N ILE A 27 -2.96 7.83 11.00
CA ILE A 27 -3.23 6.62 10.22
C ILE A 27 -2.44 5.45 10.81
N VAL A 28 -1.15 5.64 11.06
CA VAL A 28 -0.31 4.58 11.64
C VAL A 28 -0.83 4.15 13.01
N ARG A 29 -1.23 5.10 13.87
CA ARG A 29 -1.80 4.77 15.18
C ARG A 29 -3.10 3.97 15.05
N THR A 30 -3.92 4.32 14.07
CA THR A 30 -5.18 3.60 13.82
C THR A 30 -4.92 2.18 13.33
N ILE A 31 -3.93 2.00 12.46
CA ILE A 31 -3.51 0.66 12.02
C ILE A 31 -2.98 -0.15 13.18
N ASN A 32 -2.30 0.52 14.11
CA ASN A 32 -1.69 -0.10 15.29
C ASN A 32 -0.85 -1.33 14.92
N PRO A 33 0.17 -1.16 14.05
CA PRO A 33 0.95 -2.31 13.58
C PRO A 33 1.80 -2.90 14.70
N THR A 34 1.92 -4.22 14.68
CA THR A 34 2.81 -4.95 15.58
C THR A 34 3.86 -5.70 14.77
N VAL A 35 4.95 -6.11 15.44
CA VAL A 35 6.04 -6.79 14.77
C VAL A 35 5.59 -8.08 14.08
N ASP A 36 4.55 -8.73 14.59
CA ASP A 36 4.06 -10.00 14.05
C ASP A 36 3.05 -9.84 12.91
N ASP A 37 2.65 -8.60 12.61
CA ASP A 37 1.66 -8.36 11.58
C ASP A 37 2.24 -8.61 10.19
N ALA A 38 1.37 -9.15 9.31
CA ALA A 38 1.61 -9.20 7.88
C ALA A 38 0.68 -8.18 7.23
N ILE A 39 1.25 -7.19 6.54
CA ILE A 39 0.49 -6.07 6.01
C ILE A 39 0.60 -6.01 4.49
N LEU A 40 -0.55 -5.83 3.84
CA LEU A 40 -0.63 -5.49 2.43
C LEU A 40 -1.11 -4.05 2.29
N GLU A 41 -0.32 -3.22 1.62
CA GLU A 41 -0.74 -1.87 1.27
C GLU A 41 -1.21 -1.84 -0.18
N ILE A 42 -2.42 -1.30 -0.40
CA ILE A 42 -2.97 -1.11 -1.75
C ILE A 42 -2.72 0.33 -2.17
N GLY A 43 -2.03 0.51 -3.29
CA GLY A 43 -1.76 1.83 -3.84
C GLY A 43 -0.79 2.65 -3.01
N PRO A 44 0.44 2.18 -2.79
CA PRO A 44 1.40 2.90 -1.95
C PRO A 44 1.81 4.26 -2.49
N GLY A 45 1.59 4.52 -3.77
CA GLY A 45 2.01 5.76 -4.39
C GLY A 45 3.52 5.92 -4.29
N GLU A 46 3.97 7.01 -3.70
CA GLU A 46 5.40 7.28 -3.53
C GLU A 46 5.98 6.66 -2.26
N GLY A 47 5.16 5.98 -1.46
CA GLY A 47 5.62 5.25 -0.30
C GLY A 47 5.56 6.00 1.02
N ALA A 48 4.78 7.09 1.11
CA ALA A 48 4.72 7.89 2.32
C ALA A 48 4.21 7.10 3.52
N LEU A 49 3.16 6.30 3.34
CA LEU A 49 2.65 5.44 4.40
C LEU A 49 3.54 4.19 4.55
N THR A 50 4.02 3.64 3.42
CA THR A 50 4.89 2.48 3.41
C THR A 50 6.10 2.67 4.30
N GLU A 51 6.80 3.81 4.16
CA GLU A 51 8.02 4.09 4.91
C GLU A 51 7.80 4.19 6.41
N ARG A 52 6.57 4.51 6.83
CA ARG A 52 6.23 4.63 8.25
C ARG A 52 5.79 3.30 8.85
N VAL A 53 5.22 2.41 8.06
CA VAL A 53 4.71 1.12 8.54
C VAL A 53 5.79 0.03 8.48
N LEU A 54 6.58 0.02 7.42
CA LEU A 54 7.56 -1.04 7.17
C LEU A 54 8.50 -1.30 8.36
N PRO A 55 9.06 -0.28 9.05
CA PRO A 55 9.95 -0.53 10.18
C PRO A 55 9.26 -1.18 11.39
N LEU A 56 7.94 -1.18 11.43
CA LEU A 56 7.17 -1.62 12.59
C LEU A 56 6.66 -3.05 12.47
N VAL A 57 6.82 -3.67 11.29
CA VAL A 57 6.24 -4.98 11.01
C VAL A 57 7.30 -5.91 10.41
N LYS A 58 7.08 -7.21 10.57
CA LYS A 58 7.99 -8.21 10.03
C LYS A 58 7.73 -8.52 8.56
N TYR A 59 6.47 -8.44 8.14
CA TYR A 59 6.07 -8.82 6.78
C TYR A 59 5.27 -7.70 6.14
N MET A 60 5.73 -7.22 5.00
CA MET A 60 4.97 -6.21 4.26
C MET A 60 5.09 -6.41 2.76
N ALA A 61 3.95 -6.29 2.09
CA ALA A 61 3.87 -6.22 0.64
C ALA A 61 3.02 -5.01 0.26
N ALA A 62 3.24 -4.49 -0.92
CA ALA A 62 2.44 -3.40 -1.47
C ALA A 62 2.14 -3.70 -2.93
N ILE A 63 0.91 -3.43 -3.34
CA ILE A 63 0.48 -3.71 -4.70
C ILE A 63 0.15 -2.38 -5.39
N GLU A 64 0.74 -2.18 -6.56
CA GLU A 64 0.62 -0.93 -7.30
C GLU A 64 0.45 -1.24 -8.79
N ILE A 65 -0.51 -0.58 -9.43
CA ILE A 65 -0.80 -0.80 -10.83
C ILE A 65 0.07 0.05 -11.75
N ASP A 66 0.65 1.14 -11.26
CA ASP A 66 1.44 2.05 -12.07
C ASP A 66 2.89 1.59 -12.15
N PRO A 67 3.38 1.26 -13.36
CA PRO A 67 4.75 0.79 -13.51
C PRO A 67 5.82 1.82 -13.15
N LYS A 68 5.51 3.12 -13.28
CA LYS A 68 6.44 4.17 -12.90
C LYS A 68 6.63 4.24 -11.40
N LEU A 69 5.54 4.08 -10.66
CA LEU A 69 5.60 4.04 -9.19
C LEU A 69 6.34 2.80 -8.70
N ILE A 70 6.09 1.65 -9.33
CA ILE A 70 6.79 0.42 -8.98
C ILE A 70 8.30 0.60 -9.17
N LYS A 71 8.72 1.19 -10.29
CA LYS A 71 10.13 1.44 -10.54
C LYS A 71 10.73 2.37 -9.49
N TYR A 72 10.02 3.44 -9.17
CA TYR A 72 10.46 4.39 -8.15
C TYR A 72 10.61 3.70 -6.78
N LEU A 73 9.60 2.94 -6.36
CA LEU A 73 9.60 2.27 -5.05
C LEU A 73 10.70 1.23 -4.94
N ASN A 74 10.91 0.45 -6.00
CA ASN A 74 11.98 -0.55 -6.02
C ASN A 74 13.37 0.08 -5.98
N GLY A 75 13.48 1.33 -6.38
CA GLY A 75 14.73 2.07 -6.33
C GLY A 75 15.03 2.71 -4.98
N ARG A 76 14.09 2.67 -4.04
CA ARG A 76 14.30 3.26 -2.72
C ARG A 76 15.04 2.28 -1.80
N ASP A 77 16.18 2.70 -1.29
CA ASP A 77 17.01 1.86 -0.41
C ASP A 77 16.32 1.55 0.92
N ASP A 78 15.50 2.48 1.42
CA ASP A 78 14.84 2.32 2.70
C ASP A 78 13.62 1.40 2.66
N LEU A 79 13.20 0.95 1.48
CA LEU A 79 12.02 0.11 1.32
C LEU A 79 12.32 -1.28 0.76
N GLN A 80 13.57 -1.73 0.83
CA GLN A 80 13.97 -3.01 0.24
C GLN A 80 13.32 -4.22 0.92
N ASP A 81 12.90 -4.09 2.15
CA ASP A 81 12.24 -5.18 2.89
C ASP A 81 10.75 -5.32 2.55
N CYS A 82 10.19 -4.38 1.79
CA CYS A 82 8.82 -4.47 1.31
C CYS A 82 8.77 -5.12 -0.06
N HIS A 83 7.83 -6.05 -0.24
CA HIS A 83 7.61 -6.69 -1.54
C HIS A 83 6.66 -5.85 -2.38
N PHE A 84 7.18 -5.19 -3.41
CA PHE A 84 6.36 -4.39 -4.32
C PHE A 84 5.90 -5.24 -5.49
N ILE A 85 4.59 -5.28 -5.72
CA ILE A 85 3.97 -6.12 -6.73
C ILE A 85 3.27 -5.23 -7.75
N HIS A 86 3.71 -5.34 -9.01
CA HIS A 86 3.11 -4.60 -10.12
C HIS A 86 1.92 -5.40 -10.64
N LYS A 87 0.72 -5.05 -10.15
CA LYS A 87 -0.48 -5.80 -10.50
C LYS A 87 -1.71 -4.99 -10.15
N ASP A 88 -2.81 -5.28 -10.83
CA ASP A 88 -4.14 -4.83 -10.39
C ASP A 88 -4.52 -5.66 -9.17
N VAL A 89 -4.86 -5.01 -8.06
CA VAL A 89 -5.20 -5.70 -6.82
C VAL A 89 -6.37 -6.67 -7.01
N LEU A 90 -7.30 -6.35 -7.90
CA LEU A 90 -8.47 -7.19 -8.15
C LEU A 90 -8.10 -8.55 -8.74
N MET A 91 -6.90 -8.67 -9.30
CA MET A 91 -6.38 -9.91 -9.87
C MET A 91 -5.50 -10.70 -8.90
N GLN A 92 -5.31 -10.17 -7.70
CA GLN A 92 -4.41 -10.78 -6.71
C GLN A 92 -5.18 -11.66 -5.74
N LYS A 93 -4.67 -12.86 -5.48
CA LYS A 93 -5.14 -13.72 -4.40
C LYS A 93 -4.25 -13.50 -3.18
N LEU A 94 -4.85 -13.30 -2.01
CA LEU A 94 -4.09 -13.01 -0.80
C LEU A 94 -3.19 -14.18 -0.39
N ASN A 95 -3.65 -15.39 -0.58
CA ASN A 95 -2.86 -16.57 -0.22
C ASN A 95 -1.68 -16.81 -1.17
N SER A 96 -1.57 -16.04 -2.25
CA SER A 96 -0.43 -16.12 -3.19
C SER A 96 0.62 -15.05 -2.94
N LEU A 97 0.41 -14.17 -1.96
CA LEU A 97 1.38 -13.13 -1.63
C LEU A 97 2.59 -13.72 -0.89
N PRO A 98 3.77 -13.08 -1.00
CA PRO A 98 4.97 -13.54 -0.30
C PRO A 98 4.99 -13.15 1.19
N ILE A 99 3.83 -13.06 1.81
CA ILE A 99 3.68 -12.78 3.24
C ILE A 99 2.62 -13.74 3.82
N PRO A 100 2.69 -14.06 5.12
CA PRO A 100 1.78 -15.02 5.71
C PRO A 100 0.37 -14.47 5.93
N THR A 101 -0.62 -15.33 5.94
CA THR A 101 -2.00 -14.99 6.31
C THR A 101 -2.20 -15.26 7.81
N PRO A 102 -3.14 -14.59 8.47
CA PRO A 102 -4.02 -13.56 7.93
C PRO A 102 -3.30 -12.23 7.68
N ILE A 103 -3.79 -11.47 6.72
CA ILE A 103 -3.17 -10.24 6.27
C ILE A 103 -4.01 -9.04 6.70
N LYS A 104 -3.36 -8.02 7.24
CA LYS A 104 -3.99 -6.74 7.53
C LYS A 104 -3.86 -5.85 6.29
N ILE A 105 -4.97 -5.36 5.78
CA ILE A 105 -4.98 -4.59 4.54
C ILE A 105 -5.16 -3.11 4.85
N ILE A 106 -4.26 -2.32 4.30
CA ILE A 106 -4.28 -0.86 4.43
C ILE A 106 -4.19 -0.23 3.04
N GLY A 107 -4.57 1.02 2.93
CA GLY A 107 -4.39 1.71 1.66
C GLY A 107 -5.10 3.04 1.60
N ASN A 108 -4.64 3.86 0.66
CA ASN A 108 -5.30 5.10 0.28
C ASN A 108 -5.84 4.89 -1.14
N ILE A 109 -7.10 4.52 -1.23
CA ILE A 109 -7.71 4.04 -2.47
C ILE A 109 -8.58 5.14 -3.05
N PRO A 110 -8.41 5.49 -4.36
CA PRO A 110 -9.33 6.42 -5.01
C PRO A 110 -10.78 5.94 -4.92
N TYR A 111 -11.70 6.85 -4.60
CA TYR A 111 -13.08 6.47 -4.35
C TYR A 111 -13.75 5.77 -5.54
N ASN A 112 -13.33 6.08 -6.76
CA ASN A 112 -13.93 5.53 -7.97
C ASN A 112 -13.62 4.03 -8.17
N ILE A 113 -12.68 3.46 -7.42
CA ILE A 113 -12.37 2.03 -7.49
C ILE A 113 -12.66 1.32 -6.17
N THR A 114 -13.30 2.01 -5.23
CA THR A 114 -13.55 1.45 -3.89
C THR A 114 -14.51 0.27 -3.94
N SER A 115 -15.60 0.37 -4.71
CA SER A 115 -16.60 -0.71 -4.77
C SER A 115 -16.02 -2.03 -5.31
N PRO A 116 -15.27 -2.04 -6.43
CA PRO A 116 -14.63 -3.28 -6.88
C PRO A 116 -13.68 -3.86 -5.83
N ILE A 117 -12.94 -3.01 -5.11
CA ILE A 117 -12.03 -3.49 -4.07
C ILE A 117 -12.81 -4.10 -2.91
N LEU A 118 -13.95 -3.52 -2.53
CA LEU A 118 -14.80 -4.09 -1.49
C LEU A 118 -15.28 -5.49 -1.88
N PHE A 119 -15.71 -5.70 -3.12
CA PHE A 119 -16.12 -7.05 -3.58
C PHE A 119 -14.93 -8.01 -3.54
N TRP A 120 -13.75 -7.56 -3.96
CA TRP A 120 -12.53 -8.36 -3.89
C TRP A 120 -12.21 -8.76 -2.45
N LEU A 121 -12.34 -7.83 -1.49
CA LEU A 121 -12.14 -8.12 -0.07
C LEU A 121 -13.10 -9.18 0.42
N ILE A 122 -14.38 -9.12 0.02
CA ILE A 122 -15.36 -10.13 0.40
C ILE A 122 -14.93 -11.50 -0.11
N GLU A 123 -14.50 -11.59 -1.36
CA GLU A 123 -14.03 -12.84 -1.94
C GLU A 123 -12.80 -13.40 -1.22
N GLN A 124 -11.92 -12.53 -0.70
CA GLN A 124 -10.69 -12.90 -0.04
C GLN A 124 -10.82 -13.00 1.49
N ARG A 125 -12.05 -12.98 2.03
CA ARG A 125 -12.31 -12.80 3.47
C ARG A 125 -11.59 -13.81 4.37
N ALA A 126 -11.35 -15.02 3.90
CA ALA A 126 -10.66 -16.04 4.68
C ALA A 126 -9.19 -15.70 4.97
N HIS A 127 -8.61 -14.74 4.27
CA HIS A 127 -7.16 -14.48 4.29
C HIS A 127 -6.76 -13.14 4.91
N TRP A 128 -7.73 -12.33 5.32
CA TRP A 128 -7.40 -11.04 5.94
C TRP A 128 -8.14 -10.83 7.26
N THR A 129 -7.69 -9.81 7.99
CA THR A 129 -8.26 -9.48 9.29
C THR A 129 -8.41 -7.96 9.47
#